data_940ebd7bbd2b7e18ec7565bc37985e29
#
_entry.id   940ebd7bbd2b7e18ec7565bc37985e29
#
_cell.length_a   1.000
_cell.length_b   1.000
_cell.length_c   1.000
_cell.angle_alpha   90.00
_cell.angle_beta   90.00
_cell.angle_gamma   90.00
#
_symmetry.space_group_name_H-M   'P 1'
#
loop_
_entity.id
_entity.type
_entity.pdbx_description
1 polymer ?
#
loop_
_entity_poly.entity_id
_entity_poly.type
_entity_poly.pdbx_seq_one_letter_code
_entity_poly.pdbx_strand_id
1 'polypeptide(L)'
;MRKSKIKEVDLFIIGGGINGCGIARDAAGRGLSVALAEMNDIGGATSSSSTKLFHGGLRYLEYFQFRLVRESLIEREVLLKMMPHISWPMRFVLPLSSQMRFENSTPTSRLLTFLMPWAKGKRPAWIIRLGLFLYDNLGGRKILPGTSKISLGKDLAGNALKKKFKKAFEYSDCWIEDNKLD
;
A
#
# COMPACT_ATOMS: atom_id res chain seq x y z
N MET A 1 39.01 6.14 -34.15
CA MET A 1 37.98 5.43 -33.36
C MET A 1 38.51 5.13 -31.96
N ARG A 2 37.99 5.79 -30.93
CA ARG A 2 38.33 5.45 -29.54
C ARG A 2 37.71 4.08 -29.24
N LYS A 3 38.52 3.03 -29.04
CA LYS A 3 38.03 1.76 -28.48
C LYS A 3 37.44 2.06 -27.11
N SER A 4 36.14 1.98 -26.97
CA SER A 4 35.48 2.01 -25.67
C SER A 4 35.98 0.80 -24.87
N LYS A 5 36.72 1.03 -23.78
CA LYS A 5 37.05 -0.03 -22.85
C LYS A 5 35.71 -0.47 -22.24
N ILE A 6 35.33 -1.74 -22.48
CA ILE A 6 34.23 -2.38 -21.80
C ILE A 6 34.59 -2.34 -20.32
N LYS A 7 33.80 -1.69 -19.49
CA LYS A 7 33.92 -1.76 -18.03
C LYS A 7 33.24 -3.03 -17.56
N GLU A 8 34.00 -3.94 -17.00
CA GLU A 8 33.42 -5.06 -16.27
C GLU A 8 32.82 -4.58 -14.96
N VAL A 9 31.62 -5.04 -14.65
CA VAL A 9 30.92 -4.77 -13.41
C VAL A 9 30.32 -6.07 -12.88
N ASP A 10 30.16 -6.20 -11.56
CA ASP A 10 29.56 -7.39 -10.94
C ASP A 10 28.06 -7.47 -11.26
N LEU A 11 27.40 -6.30 -11.38
CA LEU A 11 25.96 -6.23 -11.63
C LEU A 11 25.65 -5.08 -12.61
N PHE A 12 24.94 -5.42 -13.70
CA PHE A 12 24.38 -4.46 -14.62
C PHE A 12 22.86 -4.46 -14.52
N ILE A 13 22.26 -3.29 -14.25
CA ILE A 13 20.82 -3.12 -14.01
C ILE A 13 20.22 -2.34 -15.17
N ILE A 14 19.14 -2.85 -15.74
CA ILE A 14 18.37 -2.19 -16.79
C ILE A 14 17.08 -1.66 -16.18
N GLY A 15 16.92 -0.33 -16.19
CA GLY A 15 15.77 0.39 -15.65
C GLY A 15 16.08 1.11 -14.34
N GLY A 16 15.88 2.42 -14.33
CA GLY A 16 16.14 3.33 -13.21
C GLY A 16 14.87 3.67 -12.39
N GLY A 17 13.86 2.78 -12.38
CA GLY A 17 12.73 2.92 -11.48
C GLY A 17 13.07 2.53 -10.04
N ILE A 18 12.08 2.58 -9.13
CA ILE A 18 12.28 2.30 -7.70
C ILE A 18 12.97 0.96 -7.44
N ASN A 19 12.63 -0.08 -8.20
CA ASN A 19 13.24 -1.40 -8.04
C ASN A 19 14.70 -1.40 -8.49
N GLY A 20 15.01 -0.84 -9.67
CA GLY A 20 16.38 -0.79 -10.18
C GLY A 20 17.29 0.04 -9.28
N CYS A 21 16.82 1.19 -8.82
CA CYS A 21 17.56 2.03 -7.87
C CYS A 21 17.75 1.32 -6.51
N GLY A 22 16.74 0.61 -6.02
CA GLY A 22 16.82 -0.16 -4.79
C GLY A 22 17.85 -1.27 -4.87
N ILE A 23 17.85 -2.04 -5.96
CA ILE A 23 18.83 -3.11 -6.22
C ILE A 23 20.24 -2.51 -6.34
N ALA A 24 20.39 -1.41 -7.09
CA ALA A 24 21.69 -0.74 -7.25
C ALA A 24 22.27 -0.30 -5.90
N ARG A 25 21.44 0.32 -5.06
CA ARG A 25 21.83 0.77 -3.73
C ARG A 25 22.25 -0.38 -2.82
N ASP A 26 21.46 -1.45 -2.78
CA ASP A 26 21.75 -2.63 -1.93
C ASP A 26 23.04 -3.33 -2.39
N ALA A 27 23.18 -3.57 -3.69
CA ALA A 27 24.38 -4.21 -4.25
C ALA A 27 25.66 -3.39 -4.01
N ALA A 28 25.60 -2.08 -4.24
CA ALA A 28 26.72 -1.18 -3.96
C ALA A 28 27.06 -1.15 -2.47
N GLY A 29 26.04 -1.16 -1.59
CA GLY A 29 26.24 -1.24 -0.14
C GLY A 29 26.87 -2.55 0.34
N ARG A 30 26.79 -3.59 -0.47
CA ARG A 30 27.48 -4.90 -0.25
C ARG A 30 28.87 -4.94 -0.87
N GLY A 31 29.35 -3.85 -1.46
CA GLY A 31 30.69 -3.75 -2.06
C GLY A 31 30.78 -4.24 -3.50
N LEU A 32 29.66 -4.53 -4.17
CA LEU A 32 29.65 -4.89 -5.58
C LEU A 32 29.81 -3.66 -6.47
N SER A 33 30.54 -3.82 -7.58
CA SER A 33 30.59 -2.83 -8.65
C SER A 33 29.30 -2.88 -9.47
N VAL A 34 28.58 -1.75 -9.55
CA VAL A 34 27.25 -1.70 -10.17
C VAL A 34 27.25 -0.66 -11.30
N ALA A 35 26.61 -1.02 -12.40
CA ALA A 35 26.20 -0.08 -13.44
C ALA A 35 24.68 -0.16 -13.64
N LEU A 36 24.05 1.00 -13.80
CA LEU A 36 22.63 1.12 -14.09
C LEU A 36 22.43 1.90 -15.37
N ALA A 37 21.58 1.42 -16.25
CA ALA A 37 21.15 2.11 -17.45
C ALA A 37 19.64 2.35 -17.42
N GLU A 38 19.25 3.58 -17.73
CA GLU A 38 17.85 4.01 -17.92
C GLU A 38 17.72 4.65 -19.30
N MET A 39 16.64 4.32 -20.01
CA MET A 39 16.43 4.85 -21.36
C MET A 39 15.90 6.29 -21.39
N ASN A 40 15.27 6.71 -20.30
CA ASN A 40 14.74 8.06 -20.13
C ASN A 40 15.27 8.66 -18.82
N ASP A 41 14.44 9.37 -18.09
CA ASP A 41 14.78 9.91 -16.77
C ASP A 41 14.60 8.88 -15.67
N ILE A 42 15.40 8.95 -14.61
CA ILE A 42 15.31 8.06 -13.44
C ILE A 42 13.94 8.25 -12.79
N GLY A 43 13.27 7.13 -12.55
CA GLY A 43 11.91 7.14 -12.00
C GLY A 43 10.82 7.59 -12.96
N GLY A 44 11.15 7.97 -14.21
CA GLY A 44 10.25 8.62 -15.16
C GLY A 44 9.06 7.80 -15.68
N ALA A 45 9.04 6.48 -15.43
CA ALA A 45 7.96 5.60 -15.88
C ALA A 45 6.93 5.32 -14.74
N THR A 46 6.72 4.06 -14.39
CA THR A 46 5.73 3.63 -13.38
C THR A 46 5.96 4.27 -12.02
N SER A 47 7.20 4.51 -11.62
CA SER A 47 7.52 5.12 -10.32
C SER A 47 6.96 6.54 -10.20
N SER A 48 7.04 7.36 -11.23
CA SER A 48 6.44 8.71 -11.24
C SER A 48 4.92 8.68 -11.42
N SER A 49 4.39 7.69 -12.13
CA SER A 49 2.96 7.55 -12.40
C SER A 49 2.18 6.80 -11.31
N SER A 50 2.85 6.38 -10.22
CA SER A 50 2.21 5.69 -9.10
C SER A 50 1.43 6.68 -8.22
N THR A 51 0.54 6.16 -7.37
CA THR A 51 -0.21 6.96 -6.38
C THR A 51 0.67 7.48 -5.23
N LYS A 52 1.93 7.14 -5.20
CA LYS A 52 2.87 7.45 -4.11
C LYS A 52 2.40 6.96 -2.73
N LEU A 53 1.57 5.92 -2.72
CA LEU A 53 1.11 5.27 -1.50
C LEU A 53 1.89 3.99 -1.26
N PHE A 54 2.44 3.82 -0.06
CA PHE A 54 2.85 2.50 0.39
C PHE A 54 1.89 1.99 1.44
N HIS A 55 1.31 0.86 1.10
CA HIS A 55 0.20 0.28 1.83
C HIS A 55 0.31 -1.26 1.85
N GLY A 56 -0.34 -1.88 2.81
CA GLY A 56 -0.34 -3.33 2.94
C GLY A 56 -1.27 -4.06 1.97
N GLY A 57 -1.99 -3.34 1.09
CA GLY A 57 -2.89 -3.98 0.14
C GLY A 57 -4.10 -4.64 0.79
N LEU A 58 -4.89 -3.89 1.57
CA LEU A 58 -6.06 -4.37 2.31
C LEU A 58 -6.99 -5.28 1.49
N ARG A 59 -7.16 -4.98 0.18
CA ARG A 59 -8.01 -5.76 -0.73
C ARG A 59 -7.52 -7.21 -0.91
N TYR A 60 -6.22 -7.48 -0.80
CA TYR A 60 -5.67 -8.83 -0.96
C TYR A 60 -6.10 -9.79 0.14
N LEU A 61 -6.61 -9.29 1.29
CA LEU A 61 -7.23 -10.13 2.32
C LEU A 61 -8.49 -10.84 1.79
N GLU A 62 -9.20 -10.26 0.83
CA GLU A 62 -10.35 -10.90 0.19
C GLU A 62 -9.95 -12.11 -0.68
N TYR A 63 -8.67 -12.21 -1.05
CA TYR A 63 -8.07 -13.32 -1.81
C TYR A 63 -7.24 -14.26 -0.93
N PHE A 64 -7.33 -14.11 0.41
CA PHE A 64 -6.55 -14.89 1.39
C PHE A 64 -5.03 -14.78 1.23
N GLN A 65 -4.53 -13.70 0.63
CA GLN A 65 -3.11 -13.44 0.42
C GLN A 65 -2.45 -12.86 1.71
N PHE A 66 -2.63 -13.56 2.84
CA PHE A 66 -2.18 -13.08 4.15
C PHE A 66 -0.67 -12.87 4.23
N ARG A 67 0.11 -13.72 3.57
CA ARG A 67 1.56 -13.58 3.51
C ARG A 67 1.97 -12.30 2.82
N LEU A 68 1.41 -12.03 1.63
CA LEU A 68 1.68 -10.82 0.85
C LEU A 68 1.33 -9.57 1.66
N VAL A 69 0.15 -9.55 2.28
CA VAL A 69 -0.29 -8.43 3.11
C VAL A 69 0.64 -8.23 4.30
N ARG A 70 1.04 -9.31 4.97
CA ARG A 70 1.96 -9.25 6.11
C ARG A 70 3.31 -8.65 5.71
N GLU A 71 3.93 -9.14 4.65
CA GLU A 71 5.22 -8.67 4.14
C GLU A 71 5.12 -7.18 3.76
N SER A 72 4.08 -6.79 3.01
CA SER A 72 3.85 -5.38 2.63
C SER A 72 3.64 -4.45 3.83
N LEU A 73 2.95 -4.90 4.87
CA LEU A 73 2.74 -4.12 6.10
C LEU A 73 4.03 -3.92 6.90
N ILE A 74 4.89 -4.94 6.95
CA ILE A 74 6.22 -4.85 7.57
C ILE A 74 7.07 -3.83 6.81
N GLU A 75 7.15 -3.98 5.49
CA GLU A 75 7.93 -3.06 4.65
C GLU A 75 7.41 -1.62 4.71
N ARG A 76 6.10 -1.42 4.80
CA ARG A 76 5.50 -0.10 4.99
C ARG A 76 6.07 0.61 6.24
N GLU A 77 6.17 -0.09 7.36
CA GLU A 77 6.73 0.47 8.60
C GLU A 77 8.25 0.73 8.49
N VAL A 78 8.96 -0.15 7.77
CA VAL A 78 10.40 0.03 7.50
C VAL A 78 10.62 1.28 6.65
N LEU A 79 9.87 1.42 5.56
CA LEU A 79 9.99 2.58 4.65
C LEU A 79 9.63 3.90 5.35
N LEU A 80 8.55 3.91 6.12
CA LEU A 80 8.16 5.10 6.90
C LEU A 80 9.27 5.53 7.87
N LYS A 81 9.96 4.57 8.49
CA LYS A 81 11.08 4.85 9.38
C LYS A 81 12.33 5.31 8.63
N MET A 82 12.59 4.75 7.44
CA MET A 82 13.79 5.06 6.65
C MET A 82 13.70 6.38 5.91
N MET A 83 12.49 6.83 5.57
CA MET A 83 12.25 8.04 4.77
C MET A 83 11.37 9.07 5.50
N PRO A 84 11.70 9.46 6.75
CA PRO A 84 10.84 10.36 7.54
C PRO A 84 10.78 11.78 6.98
N HIS A 85 11.66 12.14 6.07
CA HIS A 85 11.74 13.46 5.44
C HIS A 85 10.82 13.62 4.23
N ILE A 86 10.33 12.50 3.64
CA ILE A 86 9.46 12.50 2.46
C ILE A 86 8.23 11.61 2.62
N SER A 87 8.11 10.86 3.71
CA SER A 87 7.01 9.93 3.93
C SER A 87 6.20 10.28 5.17
N TRP A 88 4.89 10.21 5.04
CA TRP A 88 3.95 10.64 6.05
C TRP A 88 2.85 9.62 6.26
N PRO A 89 2.36 9.45 7.49
CA PRO A 89 1.13 8.72 7.74
C PRO A 89 -0.04 9.39 7.02
N MET A 90 -0.86 8.58 6.35
CA MET A 90 -2.08 9.04 5.69
C MET A 90 -3.29 8.35 6.29
N ARG A 91 -4.27 9.15 6.64
CA ARG A 91 -5.54 8.72 7.20
C ARG A 91 -6.50 8.32 6.09
N PHE A 92 -7.02 7.10 6.14
CA PHE A 92 -8.04 6.58 5.23
C PHE A 92 -9.37 6.43 5.96
N VAL A 93 -10.41 6.95 5.37
CA VAL A 93 -11.77 6.88 5.92
C VAL A 93 -12.64 6.03 5.00
N LEU A 94 -13.08 4.89 5.51
CA LEU A 94 -13.96 3.95 4.82
C LEU A 94 -15.40 4.14 5.31
N PRO A 95 -16.26 4.89 4.58
CA PRO A 95 -17.64 5.10 4.98
C PRO A 95 -18.44 3.82 4.91
N LEU A 96 -19.29 3.58 5.90
CA LEU A 96 -20.13 2.38 5.98
C LEU A 96 -21.50 2.64 5.36
N SER A 97 -21.85 1.83 4.36
CA SER A 97 -23.17 1.82 3.73
C SER A 97 -23.81 0.44 3.87
N SER A 98 -25.11 0.41 4.04
CA SER A 98 -25.92 -0.82 4.00
C SER A 98 -25.96 -1.47 2.61
N GLN A 99 -25.56 -0.73 1.58
CA GLN A 99 -25.52 -1.18 0.18
C GLN A 99 -24.16 -1.75 -0.24
N MET A 100 -23.15 -1.74 0.65
CA MET A 100 -21.84 -2.33 0.33
C MET A 100 -21.97 -3.81 0.01
N ARG A 101 -21.39 -4.22 -1.11
CA ARG A 101 -21.39 -5.61 -1.57
C ARG A 101 -19.96 -6.08 -1.78
N PHE A 102 -19.76 -7.38 -1.67
CA PHE A 102 -18.54 -8.02 -2.14
C PHE A 102 -18.53 -8.07 -3.67
N GLU A 103 -17.34 -8.01 -4.27
CA GLU A 103 -17.20 -8.44 -5.64
C GLU A 103 -17.49 -9.93 -5.74
N ASN A 104 -18.37 -10.33 -6.64
CA ASN A 104 -18.82 -11.73 -6.75
C ASN A 104 -17.70 -12.71 -7.14
N SER A 105 -16.53 -12.20 -7.53
CA SER A 105 -15.39 -13.00 -7.98
C SER A 105 -14.38 -13.39 -6.89
N THR A 106 -14.45 -12.78 -5.69
CA THR A 106 -13.44 -13.04 -4.65
C THR A 106 -13.69 -14.34 -3.89
N PRO A 107 -12.64 -15.08 -3.46
CA PRO A 107 -12.80 -16.29 -2.65
C PRO A 107 -13.57 -16.03 -1.35
N THR A 108 -13.32 -14.89 -0.69
CA THR A 108 -14.07 -14.46 0.51
C THR A 108 -15.56 -14.31 0.22
N SER A 109 -15.90 -13.71 -0.92
CA SER A 109 -17.30 -13.56 -1.34
C SER A 109 -18.00 -14.91 -1.51
N ARG A 110 -17.34 -15.87 -2.15
CA ARG A 110 -17.87 -17.24 -2.34
C ARG A 110 -18.08 -17.94 -1.01
N LEU A 111 -17.08 -17.89 -0.13
CA LEU A 111 -17.17 -18.48 1.21
C LEU A 111 -18.31 -17.88 2.02
N LEU A 112 -18.43 -16.56 2.04
CA LEU A 112 -19.47 -15.86 2.78
C LEU A 112 -20.87 -16.09 2.18
N THR A 113 -21.01 -16.20 0.88
CA THR A 113 -22.28 -16.56 0.24
C THR A 113 -22.71 -17.96 0.62
N PHE A 114 -21.76 -18.88 0.74
CA PHE A 114 -22.03 -20.25 1.20
C PHE A 114 -22.44 -20.28 2.69
N LEU A 115 -21.71 -19.58 3.55
CA LEU A 115 -21.95 -19.56 5.01
C LEU A 115 -23.17 -18.71 5.40
N MET A 116 -23.48 -17.66 4.63
CA MET A 116 -24.55 -16.71 4.92
C MET A 116 -25.41 -16.42 3.68
N PRO A 117 -26.15 -17.39 3.16
CA PRO A 117 -26.96 -17.21 1.95
C PRO A 117 -28.01 -16.10 2.09
N TRP A 118 -28.48 -15.82 3.32
CA TRP A 118 -29.41 -14.73 3.61
C TRP A 118 -28.83 -13.33 3.44
N ALA A 119 -27.49 -13.17 3.47
CA ALA A 119 -26.84 -11.86 3.32
C ALA A 119 -26.86 -11.34 1.88
N LYS A 120 -27.22 -12.17 0.88
CA LYS A 120 -27.34 -11.82 -0.55
C LYS A 120 -26.15 -11.01 -1.08
N GLY A 121 -24.92 -11.40 -0.73
CA GLY A 121 -23.68 -10.74 -1.12
C GLY A 121 -23.43 -9.37 -0.47
N LYS A 122 -24.22 -8.96 0.51
CA LYS A 122 -23.95 -7.74 1.29
C LYS A 122 -22.70 -7.91 2.13
N ARG A 123 -21.95 -6.82 2.29
CA ARG A 123 -20.74 -6.76 3.11
C ARG A 123 -21.08 -6.20 4.51
N PRO A 124 -21.28 -7.06 5.53
CA PRO A 124 -21.58 -6.60 6.87
C PRO A 124 -20.39 -5.83 7.48
N ALA A 125 -20.69 -4.81 8.28
CA ALA A 125 -19.67 -3.96 8.90
C ALA A 125 -18.70 -4.75 9.82
N TRP A 126 -19.15 -5.85 10.43
CA TRP A 126 -18.27 -6.67 11.28
C TRP A 126 -17.19 -7.41 10.49
N ILE A 127 -17.48 -7.83 9.23
CA ILE A 127 -16.47 -8.44 8.35
C ILE A 127 -15.44 -7.41 7.94
N ILE A 128 -15.86 -6.19 7.61
CA ILE A 128 -14.93 -5.08 7.33
C ILE A 128 -14.04 -4.84 8.55
N ARG A 129 -14.64 -4.81 9.75
CA ARG A 129 -13.88 -4.64 10.98
C ARG A 129 -12.89 -5.78 11.22
N LEU A 130 -13.28 -7.02 10.93
CA LEU A 130 -12.38 -8.19 11.03
C LEU A 130 -11.21 -8.06 10.04
N GLY A 131 -11.48 -7.67 8.79
CA GLY A 131 -10.44 -7.43 7.79
C GLY A 131 -9.47 -6.33 8.24
N LEU A 132 -9.97 -5.23 8.76
CA LEU A 132 -9.14 -4.14 9.29
C LEU A 132 -8.37 -4.55 10.55
N PHE A 133 -8.96 -5.37 11.43
CA PHE A 133 -8.25 -5.94 12.58
C PHE A 133 -7.08 -6.84 12.14
N LEU A 134 -7.29 -7.69 11.14
CA LEU A 134 -6.21 -8.49 10.55
C LEU A 134 -5.13 -7.59 9.94
N TYR A 135 -5.54 -6.56 9.19
CA TYR A 135 -4.64 -5.58 8.59
C TYR A 135 -3.78 -4.88 9.64
N ASP A 136 -4.35 -4.50 10.77
CA ASP A 136 -3.62 -3.87 11.86
C ASP A 136 -2.59 -4.78 12.53
N ASN A 137 -2.84 -6.10 12.58
CA ASN A 137 -2.04 -7.02 13.39
C ASN A 137 -1.06 -7.88 12.59
N LEU A 138 -1.33 -8.16 11.31
CA LEU A 138 -0.49 -9.05 10.50
C LEU A 138 0.95 -8.55 10.34
N GLY A 139 1.17 -7.25 10.23
CA GLY A 139 2.49 -6.63 10.06
C GLY A 139 3.20 -6.26 11.35
N GLY A 140 2.57 -6.49 12.51
CA GLY A 140 3.16 -6.09 13.81
C GLY A 140 3.33 -4.58 13.92
N ARG A 141 2.30 -3.81 13.58
CA ARG A 141 2.25 -2.34 13.60
C ARG A 141 2.94 -1.72 14.83
N LYS A 142 3.85 -0.77 14.58
CA LYS A 142 4.64 -0.09 15.62
C LYS A 142 4.50 1.44 15.59
N ILE A 143 4.33 2.03 14.42
CA ILE A 143 4.35 3.48 14.20
C ILE A 143 2.95 4.02 13.92
N LEU A 144 2.22 3.37 13.02
CA LEU A 144 0.93 3.86 12.57
C LEU A 144 -0.18 3.61 13.60
N PRO A 145 -1.16 4.52 13.73
CA PRO A 145 -2.34 4.30 14.57
C PRO A 145 -3.19 3.14 14.05
N GLY A 146 -3.91 2.47 14.95
CA GLY A 146 -4.81 1.40 14.62
C GLY A 146 -6.14 1.87 14.08
N THR A 147 -6.87 0.90 13.51
CA THR A 147 -8.23 1.12 13.03
C THR A 147 -9.16 1.56 14.14
N SER A 148 -9.88 2.63 13.91
CA SER A 148 -10.91 3.14 14.79
C SER A 148 -12.26 3.28 14.07
N LYS A 149 -13.33 3.34 14.87
CA LYS A 149 -14.67 3.65 14.36
C LYS A 149 -14.97 5.12 14.62
N ILE A 150 -15.34 5.83 13.57
CA ILE A 150 -15.62 7.25 13.64
C ILE A 150 -17.08 7.56 13.29
N SER A 151 -17.57 8.67 13.87
CA SER A 151 -18.87 9.26 13.53
C SER A 151 -18.66 10.42 12.58
N LEU A 152 -19.09 10.27 11.33
CA LEU A 152 -18.89 11.26 10.29
C LEU A 152 -19.62 12.60 10.54
N GLY A 153 -20.65 12.60 11.37
CA GLY A 153 -21.33 13.84 11.77
C GLY A 153 -20.50 14.74 12.70
N LYS A 154 -19.45 14.20 13.32
CA LYS A 154 -18.54 14.91 14.24
C LYS A 154 -17.13 15.05 13.71
N ASP A 155 -16.82 14.43 12.59
CA ASP A 155 -15.50 14.37 11.99
C ASP A 155 -15.43 15.22 10.71
N LEU A 156 -14.28 15.87 10.46
CA LEU A 156 -14.06 16.68 9.26
C LEU A 156 -14.24 15.89 7.96
N ALA A 157 -13.92 14.60 7.95
CA ALA A 157 -14.17 13.72 6.81
C ALA A 157 -15.64 13.63 6.41
N GLY A 158 -16.57 13.87 7.35
CA GLY A 158 -18.01 13.91 7.07
C GLY A 158 -18.43 15.03 6.14
N ASN A 159 -17.69 16.13 6.12
CA ASN A 159 -17.98 17.28 5.25
C ASN A 159 -17.79 16.91 3.77
N ALA A 160 -16.72 16.19 3.43
CA ALA A 160 -16.45 15.72 2.08
C ALA A 160 -17.52 14.72 1.58
N LEU A 161 -18.12 13.96 2.47
CA LEU A 161 -19.11 12.92 2.17
C LEU A 161 -20.55 13.47 2.11
N LYS A 162 -20.73 14.79 2.18
CA LYS A 162 -22.03 15.51 2.04
C LYS A 162 -23.15 14.90 2.88
N LYS A 163 -22.86 14.51 4.11
CA LYS A 163 -23.80 13.88 5.07
C LYS A 163 -24.44 12.56 4.60
N LYS A 164 -23.96 11.97 3.49
CA LYS A 164 -24.51 10.74 2.93
C LYS A 164 -24.31 9.52 3.85
N PHE A 165 -23.24 9.53 4.66
CA PHE A 165 -22.87 8.43 5.55
C PHE A 165 -22.82 8.92 7.00
N LYS A 166 -23.22 8.05 7.93
CA LYS A 166 -23.22 8.39 9.37
C LYS A 166 -22.01 7.84 10.12
N LYS A 167 -21.50 6.68 9.69
CA LYS A 167 -20.42 5.94 10.36
C LYS A 167 -19.36 5.54 9.35
N ALA A 168 -18.10 5.48 9.80
CA ALA A 168 -16.99 4.97 9.02
C ALA A 168 -16.03 4.20 9.91
N PHE A 169 -15.15 3.42 9.29
CA PHE A 169 -13.88 3.00 9.88
C PHE A 169 -12.78 3.91 9.37
N GLU A 170 -11.83 4.18 10.23
CA GLU A 170 -10.60 4.87 9.93
C GLU A 170 -9.44 3.91 10.09
N TYR A 171 -8.50 3.93 9.16
CA TYR A 171 -7.24 3.20 9.23
C TYR A 171 -6.12 4.05 8.62
N SER A 172 -4.88 3.65 8.81
CA SER A 172 -3.73 4.43 8.36
C SER A 172 -2.82 3.63 7.45
N ASP A 173 -2.37 4.27 6.40
CA ASP A 173 -1.28 3.86 5.53
C ASP A 173 -0.28 5.02 5.38
N CYS A 174 0.59 4.98 4.38
CA CYS A 174 1.60 6.00 4.19
C CYS A 174 1.57 6.54 2.77
N TRP A 175 2.03 7.77 2.61
CA TRP A 175 2.24 8.40 1.31
C TRP A 175 3.59 9.12 1.25
N ILE A 176 4.08 9.36 0.03
CA ILE A 176 5.28 10.13 -0.25
C ILE A 176 4.86 11.48 -0.83
N GLU A 177 5.48 12.56 -0.36
CA GLU A 177 5.28 13.90 -0.87
C GLU A 177 6.14 14.14 -2.10
N ASP A 178 5.51 14.32 -3.27
CA ASP A 178 6.22 14.52 -4.54
C ASP A 178 7.03 15.82 -4.61
N ASN A 179 6.56 16.88 -3.95
CA ASN A 179 7.18 18.21 -4.01
C ASN A 179 8.54 18.32 -3.29
N LYS A 180 9.03 17.24 -2.72
CA LYS A 180 10.35 17.17 -2.03
C LYS A 180 11.32 16.22 -2.70
N LEU A 181 10.99 15.76 -3.91
CA LEU A 181 11.84 14.86 -4.70
C LEU A 181 12.65 15.61 -5.79
N ASP A 182 12.54 16.94 -5.85
CA ASP A 182 13.30 17.83 -6.75
C ASP A 182 14.65 18.22 -6.17
#